data_aa3910373382cebf3534a6f79dc59058
#
_entry.id   aa3910373382cebf3534a6f79dc59058
#
_cell.length_a   1.000
_cell.length_b   1.000
_cell.length_c   1.000
_cell.angle_alpha   90.00
_cell.angle_beta   90.00
_cell.angle_gamma   90.00
#
_symmetry.space_group_name_H-M   'P 1'
#
loop_
_entity.id
_entity.type
_entity.pdbx_description
1 polymer ?
#
loop_
_entity_poly.entity_id
_entity_poly.type
_entity_poly.pdbx_seq_one_letter_code
_entity_poly.pdbx_strand_id
1 'polypeptide(L)'
;MSTPSSVADVGEHALIARVRDRVPPTPGWVAVGLGDDAAVIAPERNALEVVTTDALVEGVHFDRTFTPPAAIGHRALAVNLSDLAAMGASPRAALLSLVLPPGLPLADFEAMVDGFMALAAAHGVALIGGNITRSPGPLIVDVTAMGTVRPRRVLTRSGARPGDEVWVSGDIGSAAAGLQSLSAGPGEGAHMAACEAAFLEPQPRVRLGTLLGRNRAASSCVDLSDGLADGLHQLAGASGVGLEVDSAAVPVTAEARSWFEARGLDPVTAAITGGDDYELLFTVRPKGRSRFETARRQARGLRLTKIGIVRREPGVRLMRGGIAGPVPSGYVHFQ
;
A
#
# COMPACT_ATOMS: atom_id res chain seq x y z
N MET A 1 20.51 -8.71 -37.32
CA MET A 1 20.70 -7.90 -36.10
C MET A 1 20.16 -8.72 -34.95
N SER A 2 20.93 -8.96 -33.86
CA SER A 2 20.44 -9.65 -32.68
C SER A 2 19.36 -8.81 -32.01
N THR A 3 18.30 -9.45 -31.51
CA THR A 3 17.26 -8.76 -30.72
C THR A 3 17.91 -8.16 -29.48
N PRO A 4 17.61 -6.89 -29.09
CA PRO A 4 18.15 -6.30 -27.89
C PRO A 4 17.80 -7.16 -26.66
N SER A 5 18.80 -7.49 -25.84
CA SER A 5 18.62 -8.38 -24.69
C SER A 5 18.52 -7.64 -23.37
N SER A 6 19.02 -6.41 -23.29
CA SER A 6 19.04 -5.59 -22.08
C SER A 6 18.62 -4.14 -22.33
N VAL A 7 18.32 -3.40 -21.26
CA VAL A 7 18.01 -1.96 -21.33
C VAL A 7 19.18 -1.14 -21.89
N ALA A 8 20.44 -1.57 -21.66
CA ALA A 8 21.62 -0.90 -22.18
C ALA A 8 21.73 -1.00 -23.71
N ASP A 9 21.26 -2.10 -24.31
CA ASP A 9 21.29 -2.29 -25.77
C ASP A 9 20.31 -1.36 -26.50
N VAL A 10 19.30 -0.86 -25.81
CA VAL A 10 18.22 -0.06 -26.40
C VAL A 10 18.46 1.44 -26.22
N GLY A 11 18.96 1.83 -25.06
CA GLY A 11 19.21 3.23 -24.69
C GLY A 11 17.95 3.98 -24.22
N GLU A 12 18.18 5.11 -23.53
CA GLU A 12 17.16 5.87 -22.79
C GLU A 12 15.98 6.32 -23.66
N HIS A 13 16.22 6.93 -24.82
CA HIS A 13 15.14 7.43 -25.67
C HIS A 13 14.19 6.33 -26.15
N ALA A 14 14.73 5.14 -26.46
CA ALA A 14 13.90 4.03 -26.89
C ALA A 14 13.14 3.39 -25.72
N LEU A 15 13.67 3.42 -24.50
CA LEU A 15 12.93 3.01 -23.28
C LEU A 15 11.79 3.98 -22.98
N ILE A 16 12.04 5.29 -23.09
CA ILE A 16 10.98 6.32 -22.93
C ILE A 16 9.87 6.13 -23.98
N ALA A 17 10.23 5.84 -25.23
CA ALA A 17 9.24 5.55 -26.27
C ALA A 17 8.37 4.33 -25.91
N ARG A 18 8.95 3.25 -25.39
CA ARG A 18 8.21 2.06 -24.94
C ARG A 18 7.23 2.34 -23.80
N VAL A 19 7.62 3.21 -22.85
CA VAL A 19 6.69 3.67 -21.81
C VAL A 19 5.55 4.47 -22.44
N ARG A 20 5.87 5.41 -23.32
CA ARG A 20 4.88 6.26 -24.01
C ARG A 20 3.86 5.44 -24.80
N ASP A 21 4.31 4.40 -25.50
CA ASP A 21 3.46 3.52 -26.31
C ASP A 21 2.40 2.76 -25.48
N ARG A 22 2.63 2.63 -24.16
CA ARG A 22 1.72 1.99 -23.19
C ARG A 22 0.76 2.94 -22.52
N VAL A 23 1.00 4.26 -22.63
CA VAL A 23 0.15 5.26 -21.97
C VAL A 23 -1.07 5.54 -22.83
N PRO A 24 -2.30 5.42 -22.27
CA PRO A 24 -3.53 5.80 -22.95
C PRO A 24 -3.55 7.29 -23.32
N PRO A 25 -4.46 7.72 -24.21
CA PRO A 25 -4.67 9.14 -24.46
C PRO A 25 -4.85 9.92 -23.17
N THR A 26 -4.14 11.04 -23.04
CA THR A 26 -4.16 11.88 -21.84
C THR A 26 -5.55 12.43 -21.57
N PRO A 27 -6.03 12.40 -20.32
CA PRO A 27 -7.29 13.03 -19.94
C PRO A 27 -7.28 14.54 -20.21
N GLY A 28 -8.45 15.12 -20.50
CA GLY A 28 -8.55 16.54 -20.85
C GLY A 28 -8.10 17.55 -19.77
N TRP A 29 -7.86 17.09 -18.54
CA TRP A 29 -7.28 17.92 -17.47
C TRP A 29 -5.74 17.91 -17.46
N VAL A 30 -5.10 17.05 -18.26
CA VAL A 30 -3.65 17.06 -18.51
C VAL A 30 -3.42 17.92 -19.76
N ALA A 31 -2.98 19.16 -19.55
CA ALA A 31 -2.72 20.09 -20.66
C ALA A 31 -1.41 19.77 -21.37
N VAL A 32 -0.38 19.34 -20.62
CA VAL A 32 0.90 18.84 -21.11
C VAL A 32 1.26 17.57 -20.32
N GLY A 33 1.58 16.48 -20.99
CA GLY A 33 1.93 15.19 -20.38
C GLY A 33 3.30 14.70 -20.81
N LEU A 34 3.44 13.37 -20.94
CA LEU A 34 4.69 12.73 -21.36
C LEU A 34 5.21 13.27 -22.69
N GLY A 35 6.49 13.68 -22.71
CA GLY A 35 7.19 14.12 -23.91
C GLY A 35 7.62 15.59 -23.88
N ASP A 36 7.31 16.32 -22.83
CA ASP A 36 7.82 17.65 -22.52
C ASP A 36 8.63 17.64 -21.21
N ASP A 37 9.31 18.72 -20.86
CA ASP A 37 10.18 18.81 -19.67
C ASP A 37 9.40 18.62 -18.35
N ALA A 38 8.11 18.96 -18.35
CA ALA A 38 7.23 18.80 -17.19
C ALA A 38 5.78 18.60 -17.60
N ALA A 39 5.01 17.96 -16.74
CA ALA A 39 3.57 17.86 -16.91
C ALA A 39 2.87 19.15 -16.45
N VAL A 40 1.81 19.55 -17.19
CA VAL A 40 0.93 20.64 -16.82
C VAL A 40 -0.47 20.11 -16.64
N ILE A 41 -1.00 20.22 -15.41
CA ILE A 41 -2.32 19.67 -15.05
C ILE A 41 -3.26 20.76 -14.55
N ALA A 42 -4.53 20.67 -14.93
CA ALA A 42 -5.58 21.53 -14.40
C ALA A 42 -5.99 21.04 -12.99
N PRO A 43 -6.04 21.92 -11.97
CA PRO A 43 -6.49 21.55 -10.63
C PRO A 43 -7.97 21.19 -10.64
N GLU A 44 -8.39 20.26 -9.79
CA GLU A 44 -9.79 19.94 -9.59
C GLU A 44 -10.49 21.03 -8.76
N ARG A 45 -11.61 21.54 -9.25
CA ARG A 45 -12.36 22.60 -8.56
C ARG A 45 -12.89 22.13 -7.21
N ASN A 46 -12.71 22.95 -6.17
CA ASN A 46 -13.16 22.69 -4.80
C ASN A 46 -12.60 21.38 -4.18
N ALA A 47 -11.43 20.97 -4.59
CA ALA A 47 -10.67 19.86 -4.02
C ALA A 47 -9.32 20.32 -3.52
N LEU A 48 -8.74 19.55 -2.61
CA LEU A 48 -7.34 19.65 -2.19
C LEU A 48 -6.54 18.59 -2.96
N GLU A 49 -5.33 18.94 -3.35
CA GLU A 49 -4.39 17.96 -3.88
C GLU A 49 -3.75 17.19 -2.72
N VAL A 50 -3.62 15.88 -2.91
CA VAL A 50 -2.90 14.96 -2.02
C VAL A 50 -1.76 14.38 -2.83
N VAL A 51 -0.55 14.48 -2.30
CA VAL A 51 0.67 14.03 -2.99
C VAL A 51 1.45 13.13 -2.04
N THR A 52 1.94 12.03 -2.55
CA THR A 52 2.82 11.11 -1.85
C THR A 52 3.91 10.60 -2.77
N THR A 53 4.99 10.06 -2.21
CA THR A 53 6.09 9.44 -2.97
C THR A 53 6.69 8.31 -2.18
N ASP A 54 6.91 7.17 -2.86
CA ASP A 54 7.57 5.99 -2.32
C ASP A 54 8.51 5.37 -3.35
N ALA A 55 9.67 4.93 -2.87
CA ALA A 55 10.66 4.22 -3.65
C ALA A 55 10.78 2.75 -3.25
N LEU A 56 10.71 1.85 -4.23
CA LEU A 56 11.04 0.45 -4.05
C LEU A 56 12.49 0.20 -4.49
N VAL A 57 13.29 -0.40 -3.60
CA VAL A 57 14.71 -0.71 -3.83
C VAL A 57 14.90 -2.21 -3.81
N GLU A 58 15.53 -2.77 -4.87
CA GLU A 58 15.92 -4.18 -4.95
C GLU A 58 16.86 -4.55 -3.79
N GLY A 59 16.60 -5.68 -3.15
CA GLY A 59 17.31 -6.15 -1.96
C GLY A 59 16.80 -5.55 -0.65
N VAL A 60 15.85 -4.60 -0.70
CA VAL A 60 15.18 -4.03 0.49
C VAL A 60 13.68 -4.32 0.45
N HIS A 61 12.99 -3.90 -0.60
CA HIS A 61 11.54 -4.00 -0.71
C HIS A 61 11.07 -5.16 -1.62
N PHE A 62 11.95 -5.68 -2.46
CA PHE A 62 11.72 -6.84 -3.31
C PHE A 62 13.04 -7.51 -3.70
N ASP A 63 12.95 -8.77 -4.13
CA ASP A 63 14.06 -9.54 -4.68
C ASP A 63 13.62 -10.16 -6.02
N ARG A 64 14.35 -9.85 -7.10
CA ARG A 64 14.05 -10.35 -8.44
C ARG A 64 14.21 -11.85 -8.61
N THR A 65 14.80 -12.55 -7.64
CA THR A 65 14.90 -14.01 -7.68
C THR A 65 13.53 -14.68 -7.50
N PHE A 66 12.58 -14.03 -6.81
CA PHE A 66 11.23 -14.54 -6.60
C PHE A 66 10.10 -13.53 -6.87
N THR A 67 10.43 -12.24 -7.13
CA THR A 67 9.41 -11.23 -7.45
C THR A 67 9.35 -11.03 -8.97
N PRO A 68 8.26 -11.44 -9.64
CA PRO A 68 8.09 -11.22 -11.06
C PRO A 68 8.14 -9.72 -11.41
N PRO A 69 8.72 -9.34 -12.56
CA PRO A 69 8.84 -7.93 -12.97
C PRO A 69 7.49 -7.18 -13.00
N ALA A 70 6.41 -7.82 -13.46
CA ALA A 70 5.08 -7.21 -13.44
C ALA A 70 4.61 -6.88 -12.01
N ALA A 71 4.91 -7.76 -11.03
CA ALA A 71 4.59 -7.53 -9.63
C ALA A 71 5.38 -6.34 -9.05
N ILE A 72 6.65 -6.13 -9.47
CA ILE A 72 7.44 -4.96 -9.06
C ILE A 72 6.74 -3.66 -9.51
N GLY A 73 6.30 -3.59 -10.76
CA GLY A 73 5.57 -2.44 -11.30
C GLY A 73 4.23 -2.21 -10.61
N HIS A 74 3.48 -3.29 -10.36
CA HIS A 74 2.22 -3.25 -9.61
C HIS A 74 2.45 -2.67 -8.19
N ARG A 75 3.40 -3.25 -7.43
CA ARG A 75 3.72 -2.81 -6.06
C ARG A 75 4.13 -1.34 -6.02
N ALA A 76 4.98 -0.90 -6.95
CA ALA A 76 5.48 0.48 -6.98
C ALA A 76 4.34 1.51 -7.04
N LEU A 77 3.27 1.23 -7.77
CA LEU A 77 2.08 2.09 -7.75
C LEU A 77 1.17 1.81 -6.55
N ALA A 78 1.01 0.54 -6.16
CA ALA A 78 0.07 0.13 -5.12
C ALA A 78 0.39 0.76 -3.76
N VAL A 79 1.67 0.85 -3.37
CA VAL A 79 2.11 1.44 -2.11
C VAL A 79 1.70 2.92 -2.02
N ASN A 80 1.92 3.67 -3.09
CA ASN A 80 1.50 5.07 -3.19
C ASN A 80 -0.04 5.24 -3.21
N LEU A 81 -0.76 4.33 -3.86
CA LEU A 81 -2.23 4.34 -3.84
C LEU A 81 -2.78 4.01 -2.46
N SER A 82 -2.04 3.26 -1.64
CA SER A 82 -2.38 2.99 -0.23
C SER A 82 -2.36 4.26 0.61
N ASP A 83 -1.33 5.09 0.45
CA ASP A 83 -1.27 6.41 1.09
C ASP A 83 -2.46 7.30 0.69
N LEU A 84 -2.75 7.38 -0.61
CA LEU A 84 -3.90 8.13 -1.08
C LEU A 84 -5.22 7.60 -0.50
N ALA A 85 -5.34 6.27 -0.34
CA ALA A 85 -6.49 5.63 0.30
C ALA A 85 -6.58 6.02 1.78
N ALA A 86 -5.47 5.99 2.51
CA ALA A 86 -5.41 6.40 3.93
C ALA A 86 -5.84 7.84 4.14
N MET A 87 -5.59 8.71 3.15
CA MET A 87 -6.02 10.12 3.16
C MET A 87 -7.44 10.34 2.62
N GLY A 88 -8.13 9.29 2.18
CA GLY A 88 -9.48 9.36 1.59
C GLY A 88 -9.50 10.04 0.22
N ALA A 89 -8.36 10.11 -0.45
CA ALA A 89 -8.19 10.75 -1.75
C ALA A 89 -8.60 9.81 -2.90
N SER A 90 -9.03 10.42 -4.00
CA SER A 90 -9.24 9.74 -5.29
C SER A 90 -7.97 9.92 -6.12
N PRO A 91 -7.27 8.86 -6.52
CA PRO A 91 -6.09 8.95 -7.38
C PRO A 91 -6.40 9.65 -8.72
N ARG A 92 -5.40 10.35 -9.28
CA ARG A 92 -5.53 11.04 -10.58
C ARG A 92 -4.31 10.84 -11.47
N ALA A 93 -3.12 11.06 -10.95
CA ALA A 93 -1.90 11.07 -11.74
C ALA A 93 -0.75 10.40 -10.99
N ALA A 94 0.25 9.97 -11.76
CA ALA A 94 1.54 9.52 -11.23
C ALA A 94 2.70 9.99 -12.11
N LEU A 95 3.87 10.12 -11.46
CA LEU A 95 5.18 10.21 -12.09
C LEU A 95 5.93 8.91 -11.77
N LEU A 96 6.61 8.34 -12.77
CA LEU A 96 7.37 7.09 -12.62
C LEU A 96 8.85 7.35 -12.89
N SER A 97 9.69 7.23 -11.87
CA SER A 97 11.14 7.36 -11.97
C SER A 97 11.81 5.99 -11.84
N LEU A 98 12.57 5.60 -12.85
CA LEU A 98 13.22 4.31 -12.97
C LEU A 98 14.75 4.47 -12.96
N VAL A 99 15.41 3.85 -11.98
CA VAL A 99 16.87 3.79 -11.89
C VAL A 99 17.29 2.36 -12.20
N LEU A 100 17.77 2.13 -13.42
CA LEU A 100 17.89 0.81 -14.03
C LEU A 100 19.34 0.32 -14.06
N PRO A 101 19.65 -0.90 -13.56
CA PRO A 101 20.92 -1.54 -13.80
C PRO A 101 21.06 -1.88 -15.30
N PRO A 102 22.23 -1.68 -15.93
CA PRO A 102 22.40 -1.80 -17.37
C PRO A 102 22.12 -3.21 -17.92
N GLY A 103 22.30 -4.23 -17.09
CA GLY A 103 22.03 -5.63 -17.44
C GLY A 103 20.58 -6.07 -17.22
N LEU A 104 19.66 -5.17 -16.86
CA LEU A 104 18.25 -5.53 -16.73
C LEU A 104 17.71 -6.02 -18.09
N PRO A 105 17.12 -7.23 -18.16
CA PRO A 105 16.50 -7.71 -19.39
C PRO A 105 15.43 -6.75 -19.90
N LEU A 106 15.39 -6.50 -21.19
CA LEU A 106 14.39 -5.62 -21.78
C LEU A 106 12.97 -6.13 -21.55
N ALA A 107 12.77 -7.44 -21.57
CA ALA A 107 11.47 -8.06 -21.27
C ALA A 107 11.02 -7.80 -19.82
N ASP A 108 11.95 -7.78 -18.87
CA ASP A 108 11.64 -7.48 -17.45
C ASP A 108 11.23 -6.01 -17.29
N PHE A 109 11.93 -5.10 -17.95
CA PHE A 109 11.54 -3.69 -18.00
C PHE A 109 10.13 -3.50 -18.56
N GLU A 110 9.84 -4.15 -19.68
CA GLU A 110 8.52 -4.08 -20.33
C GLU A 110 7.42 -4.65 -19.44
N ALA A 111 7.63 -5.82 -18.85
CA ALA A 111 6.68 -6.44 -17.93
C ALA A 111 6.44 -5.59 -16.66
N MET A 112 7.49 -4.95 -16.13
CA MET A 112 7.36 -4.03 -14.99
C MET A 112 6.48 -2.83 -15.34
N VAL A 113 6.69 -2.21 -16.51
CA VAL A 113 5.84 -1.11 -16.97
C VAL A 113 4.41 -1.58 -17.22
N ASP A 114 4.21 -2.78 -17.78
CA ASP A 114 2.88 -3.36 -18.00
C ASP A 114 2.14 -3.59 -16.67
N GLY A 115 2.80 -4.10 -15.64
CA GLY A 115 2.22 -4.27 -14.31
C GLY A 115 1.80 -2.95 -13.66
N PHE A 116 2.65 -1.92 -13.77
CA PHE A 116 2.32 -0.56 -13.34
C PHE A 116 1.08 -0.02 -14.07
N MET A 117 1.06 -0.11 -15.41
CA MET A 117 -0.02 0.43 -16.24
C MET A 117 -1.34 -0.31 -16.05
N ALA A 118 -1.30 -1.62 -15.77
CA ALA A 118 -2.51 -2.39 -15.45
C ALA A 118 -3.19 -1.88 -14.16
N LEU A 119 -2.42 -1.64 -13.10
CA LEU A 119 -2.96 -1.08 -11.86
C LEU A 119 -3.39 0.38 -12.05
N ALA A 120 -2.63 1.18 -12.81
CA ALA A 120 -2.98 2.55 -13.14
C ALA A 120 -4.34 2.64 -13.84
N ALA A 121 -4.58 1.76 -14.82
CA ALA A 121 -5.86 1.67 -15.52
C ALA A 121 -7.01 1.27 -14.59
N ALA A 122 -6.80 0.30 -13.69
CA ALA A 122 -7.81 -0.15 -12.73
C ALA A 122 -8.25 0.95 -11.76
N HIS A 123 -7.36 1.90 -11.46
CA HIS A 123 -7.62 3.02 -10.54
C HIS A 123 -7.82 4.37 -11.23
N GLY A 124 -7.80 4.42 -12.57
CA GLY A 124 -7.98 5.65 -13.34
C GLY A 124 -6.83 6.65 -13.15
N VAL A 125 -5.61 6.17 -12.90
CA VAL A 125 -4.40 6.97 -12.73
C VAL A 125 -3.78 7.25 -14.10
N ALA A 126 -3.53 8.52 -14.41
CA ALA A 126 -2.77 8.89 -15.60
C ALA A 126 -1.28 8.95 -15.28
N LEU A 127 -0.45 8.23 -16.02
CA LEU A 127 1.00 8.44 -16.00
C LEU A 127 1.31 9.69 -16.82
N ILE A 128 1.76 10.75 -16.15
CA ILE A 128 1.91 12.08 -16.76
C ILE A 128 3.35 12.51 -16.96
N GLY A 129 4.32 11.78 -16.43
CA GLY A 129 5.75 12.07 -16.54
C GLY A 129 6.57 11.04 -15.79
N GLY A 130 7.87 11.30 -15.71
CA GLY A 130 8.81 10.45 -14.99
C GLY A 130 10.25 10.67 -15.40
N ASN A 131 11.10 9.72 -15.07
CA ASN A 131 12.53 9.75 -15.39
C ASN A 131 13.03 8.34 -15.64
N ILE A 132 14.02 8.18 -16.51
CA ILE A 132 14.77 6.94 -16.65
C ILE A 132 16.25 7.29 -16.53
N THR A 133 16.96 6.60 -15.64
CA THR A 133 18.40 6.80 -15.47
C THR A 133 19.10 5.46 -15.19
N ARG A 134 20.42 5.44 -15.35
CA ARG A 134 21.24 4.27 -15.10
C ARG A 134 21.60 4.14 -13.62
N SER A 135 21.47 2.92 -13.07
CA SER A 135 22.01 2.54 -11.77
C SER A 135 23.36 1.83 -11.92
N PRO A 136 24.37 2.14 -11.09
CA PRO A 136 25.55 1.28 -10.95
C PRO A 136 25.31 0.09 -10.01
N GLY A 137 24.17 0.04 -9.34
CA GLY A 137 23.80 -0.94 -8.31
C GLY A 137 22.38 -1.50 -8.52
N PRO A 138 21.52 -1.48 -7.49
CA PRO A 138 20.20 -2.12 -7.54
C PRO A 138 19.24 -1.44 -8.52
N LEU A 139 18.19 -2.16 -8.89
CA LEU A 139 16.99 -1.59 -9.51
C LEU A 139 16.23 -0.77 -8.46
N ILE A 140 15.85 0.46 -8.82
CA ILE A 140 15.00 1.32 -8.00
C ILE A 140 13.82 1.80 -8.84
N VAL A 141 12.64 1.71 -8.26
CA VAL A 141 11.39 2.19 -8.85
C VAL A 141 10.78 3.19 -7.88
N ASP A 142 10.80 4.47 -8.24
CA ASP A 142 10.25 5.56 -7.45
C ASP A 142 8.99 6.10 -8.14
N VAL A 143 7.93 6.25 -7.36
CA VAL A 143 6.63 6.74 -7.86
C VAL A 143 6.19 7.91 -7.00
N THR A 144 5.85 9.02 -7.65
CA THR A 144 5.08 10.09 -7.01
C THR A 144 3.64 9.98 -7.48
N ALA A 145 2.70 9.76 -6.56
CA ALA A 145 1.28 9.69 -6.87
C ALA A 145 0.53 10.93 -6.37
N MET A 146 -0.43 11.37 -7.16
CA MET A 146 -1.29 12.52 -6.89
C MET A 146 -2.74 12.12 -6.94
N GLY A 147 -3.52 12.64 -6.00
CA GLY A 147 -4.94 12.45 -5.92
C GLY A 147 -5.66 13.68 -5.40
N THR A 148 -6.98 13.65 -5.38
CA THR A 148 -7.79 14.76 -4.89
C THR A 148 -8.76 14.33 -3.82
N VAL A 149 -9.04 15.25 -2.89
CA VAL A 149 -10.04 15.04 -1.83
C VAL A 149 -10.78 16.34 -1.53
N ARG A 150 -12.08 16.28 -1.25
CA ARG A 150 -12.83 17.46 -0.78
C ARG A 150 -12.36 17.88 0.62
N PRO A 151 -12.23 19.20 0.94
CA PRO A 151 -11.62 19.68 2.20
C PRO A 151 -12.19 19.04 3.47
N ARG A 152 -13.49 18.73 3.51
CA ARG A 152 -14.13 18.13 4.69
C ARG A 152 -14.14 16.60 4.69
N ARG A 153 -13.43 15.96 3.76
CA ARG A 153 -13.39 14.50 3.58
C ARG A 153 -11.99 13.93 3.74
N VAL A 154 -11.01 14.79 3.97
CA VAL A 154 -9.63 14.38 4.27
C VAL A 154 -9.64 13.50 5.51
N LEU A 155 -9.02 12.34 5.41
CA LEU A 155 -8.70 11.47 6.54
C LEU A 155 -7.28 11.78 7.00
N THR A 156 -7.02 11.64 8.29
CA THR A 156 -5.71 11.86 8.89
C THR A 156 -5.45 10.83 9.98
N ARG A 157 -4.20 10.63 10.34
CA ARG A 157 -3.80 9.78 11.47
C ARG A 157 -4.35 10.33 12.80
N SER A 158 -4.52 11.65 12.91
CA SER A 158 -5.09 12.30 14.09
C SER A 158 -6.61 12.34 14.05
N GLY A 159 -7.23 12.44 15.25
CA GLY A 159 -8.67 12.64 15.39
C GLY A 159 -9.42 11.54 16.12
N ALA A 160 -8.75 10.44 16.46
CA ALA A 160 -9.30 9.40 17.36
C ALA A 160 -9.60 9.97 18.74
N ARG A 161 -10.63 9.47 19.39
CA ARG A 161 -11.05 9.91 20.72
C ARG A 161 -11.37 8.71 21.61
N PRO A 162 -11.18 8.82 22.93
CA PRO A 162 -11.59 7.76 23.85
C PRO A 162 -13.03 7.32 23.62
N GLY A 163 -13.23 5.99 23.51
CA GLY A 163 -14.49 5.36 23.18
C GLY A 163 -14.75 5.11 21.70
N ASP A 164 -13.90 5.60 20.79
CA ASP A 164 -13.95 5.22 19.38
C ASP A 164 -13.57 3.74 19.21
N GLU A 165 -14.22 3.05 18.29
CA GLU A 165 -13.90 1.67 17.93
C GLU A 165 -12.70 1.64 16.96
N VAL A 166 -11.78 0.69 17.13
CA VAL A 166 -10.63 0.46 16.24
C VAL A 166 -10.97 -0.65 15.25
N TRP A 167 -10.79 -0.38 13.96
CA TRP A 167 -11.14 -1.27 12.86
C TRP A 167 -9.98 -1.43 11.89
N VAL A 168 -9.87 -2.62 11.30
CA VAL A 168 -8.98 -2.89 10.16
C VAL A 168 -9.76 -3.42 8.96
N SER A 169 -9.28 -3.16 7.77
CA SER A 169 -9.72 -3.81 6.54
C SER A 169 -8.92 -5.07 6.26
N GLY A 170 -9.47 -5.98 5.49
CA GLY A 170 -8.83 -7.20 5.00
C GLY A 170 -8.30 -8.14 6.09
N ASP A 171 -7.20 -8.79 5.77
CA ASP A 171 -6.49 -9.73 6.64
C ASP A 171 -5.08 -9.21 6.91
N ILE A 172 -4.56 -9.48 8.11
CA ILE A 172 -3.29 -8.96 8.61
C ILE A 172 -2.24 -10.07 8.63
N GLY A 173 -1.01 -9.75 8.19
CA GLY A 173 0.14 -10.64 8.17
C GLY A 173 0.18 -11.63 7.00
N SER A 174 -0.78 -11.53 6.07
CA SER A 174 -0.77 -12.38 4.87
C SER A 174 0.42 -12.07 3.97
N ALA A 175 0.75 -10.79 3.77
CA ALA A 175 1.91 -10.39 2.97
C ALA A 175 3.23 -10.86 3.60
N ALA A 176 3.38 -10.71 4.93
CA ALA A 176 4.57 -11.18 5.64
C ALA A 176 4.75 -12.71 5.55
N ALA A 177 3.67 -13.49 5.66
CA ALA A 177 3.70 -14.94 5.45
C ALA A 177 4.07 -15.29 4.00
N GLY A 178 3.52 -14.55 3.03
CA GLY A 178 3.80 -14.70 1.61
C GLY A 178 5.26 -14.41 1.26
N LEU A 179 5.83 -13.32 1.78
CA LEU A 179 7.26 -13.01 1.62
C LEU A 179 8.16 -14.11 2.18
N GLN A 180 7.83 -14.61 3.37
CA GLN A 180 8.59 -15.72 3.97
C GLN A 180 8.50 -17.00 3.13
N SER A 181 7.31 -17.30 2.55
CA SER A 181 7.11 -18.44 1.65
C SER A 181 7.95 -18.32 0.38
N LEU A 182 7.89 -17.17 -0.29
CA LEU A 182 8.67 -16.89 -1.50
C LEU A 182 10.18 -16.98 -1.25
N SER A 183 10.64 -16.45 -0.11
CA SER A 183 12.06 -16.47 0.28
C SER A 183 12.56 -17.87 0.66
N ALA A 184 11.69 -18.76 1.12
CA ALA A 184 12.03 -20.16 1.45
C ALA A 184 12.23 -21.03 0.21
N GLY A 185 11.74 -20.59 -0.96
CA GLY A 185 11.92 -21.26 -2.23
C GLY A 185 10.82 -22.27 -2.60
N PRO A 186 10.90 -22.87 -3.79
CA PRO A 186 9.87 -23.76 -4.32
C PRO A 186 9.71 -25.02 -3.45
N GLY A 187 8.47 -25.35 -3.12
CA GLY A 187 8.10 -26.61 -2.46
C GLY A 187 7.65 -26.49 -1.01
N GLU A 188 7.98 -25.42 -0.31
CA GLU A 188 7.51 -25.19 1.07
C GLU A 188 6.11 -24.54 1.15
N GLY A 189 5.63 -23.96 0.04
CA GLY A 189 4.46 -23.10 -0.02
C GLY A 189 3.22 -23.64 -0.76
N ALA A 190 2.99 -24.95 -0.86
CA ALA A 190 1.90 -25.53 -1.69
C ALA A 190 0.48 -24.95 -1.40
N HIS A 191 0.29 -24.29 -0.26
CA HIS A 191 -0.99 -23.66 0.14
C HIS A 191 -0.86 -22.15 0.40
N MET A 192 0.24 -21.49 -0.01
CA MET A 192 0.54 -20.10 0.32
C MET A 192 0.20 -19.12 -0.81
N ALA A 193 -0.37 -19.58 -1.92
CA ALA A 193 -0.60 -18.75 -3.11
C ALA A 193 -1.38 -17.44 -2.81
N ALA A 194 -2.35 -17.47 -1.89
CA ALA A 194 -3.08 -16.26 -1.49
C ALA A 194 -2.20 -15.28 -0.68
N CYS A 195 -1.34 -15.80 0.21
CA CYS A 195 -0.40 -14.99 0.97
C CYS A 195 0.71 -14.42 0.06
N GLU A 196 1.23 -15.23 -0.86
CA GLU A 196 2.22 -14.80 -1.85
C GLU A 196 1.65 -13.70 -2.76
N ALA A 197 0.41 -13.87 -3.23
CA ALA A 197 -0.29 -12.85 -4.00
C ALA A 197 -0.50 -11.56 -3.18
N ALA A 198 -0.78 -11.66 -1.87
CA ALA A 198 -0.92 -10.47 -1.00
C ALA A 198 0.38 -9.67 -0.93
N PHE A 199 1.54 -10.34 -0.91
CA PHE A 199 2.84 -9.67 -0.98
C PHE A 199 3.15 -9.16 -2.39
N LEU A 200 2.99 -10.00 -3.43
CA LEU A 200 3.37 -9.66 -4.81
C LEU A 200 2.49 -8.56 -5.42
N GLU A 201 1.18 -8.61 -5.15
CA GLU A 201 0.18 -7.73 -5.77
C GLU A 201 -0.76 -7.14 -4.70
N PRO A 202 -0.24 -6.31 -3.77
CA PRO A 202 -1.07 -5.69 -2.75
C PRO A 202 -2.21 -4.88 -3.39
N GLN A 203 -3.38 -4.95 -2.77
CA GLN A 203 -4.60 -4.30 -3.28
C GLN A 203 -4.88 -3.02 -2.49
N PRO A 204 -4.54 -1.83 -3.02
CA PRO A 204 -4.73 -0.58 -2.29
C PRO A 204 -6.21 -0.31 -2.03
N ARG A 205 -6.54 0.07 -0.81
CA ARG A 205 -7.93 0.23 -0.34
C ARG A 205 -8.57 1.56 -0.72
N VAL A 206 -8.26 2.08 -1.92
CA VAL A 206 -8.72 3.38 -2.44
C VAL A 206 -10.23 3.56 -2.31
N ARG A 207 -11.02 2.54 -2.72
CA ARG A 207 -12.47 2.60 -2.62
C ARG A 207 -12.94 2.74 -1.17
N LEU A 208 -12.34 1.99 -0.24
CA LEU A 208 -12.68 2.10 1.19
C LEU A 208 -12.33 3.48 1.72
N GLY A 209 -11.10 3.97 1.51
CA GLY A 209 -10.66 5.29 1.95
C GLY A 209 -11.59 6.40 1.49
N THR A 210 -11.91 6.44 0.19
CA THR A 210 -12.85 7.43 -0.36
C THR A 210 -14.25 7.31 0.24
N LEU A 211 -14.73 6.10 0.53
CA LEU A 211 -16.02 5.88 1.20
C LEU A 211 -16.03 6.35 2.65
N LEU A 212 -14.96 6.06 3.40
CA LEU A 212 -14.79 6.52 4.79
C LEU A 212 -14.79 8.06 4.85
N GLY A 213 -14.03 8.72 3.99
CA GLY A 213 -13.97 10.17 3.88
C GLY A 213 -15.30 10.79 3.43
N ARG A 214 -15.91 10.28 2.35
CA ARG A 214 -17.18 10.78 1.80
C ARG A 214 -18.32 10.72 2.79
N ASN A 215 -18.44 9.62 3.53
CA ASN A 215 -19.48 9.43 4.53
C ASN A 215 -19.10 10.04 5.90
N ARG A 216 -17.88 10.57 6.08
CA ARG A 216 -17.33 10.99 7.38
C ARG A 216 -17.47 9.88 8.42
N ALA A 217 -17.13 8.68 8.01
CA ALA A 217 -17.35 7.46 8.76
C ALA A 217 -16.18 7.15 9.72
N ALA A 218 -14.97 7.56 9.36
CA ALA A 218 -13.79 7.42 10.21
C ALA A 218 -13.46 8.71 10.94
N SER A 219 -12.88 8.60 12.14
CA SER A 219 -12.34 9.72 12.92
C SER A 219 -10.84 9.87 12.78
N SER A 220 -10.12 8.79 12.43
CA SER A 220 -8.73 8.76 12.05
C SER A 220 -8.49 7.59 11.10
N CYS A 221 -7.41 7.64 10.31
CA CYS A 221 -7.06 6.58 9.35
C CYS A 221 -5.55 6.61 9.07
N VAL A 222 -4.98 5.42 8.87
CA VAL A 222 -3.62 5.18 8.41
C VAL A 222 -3.62 3.87 7.60
N ASP A 223 -2.73 3.71 6.64
CA ASP A 223 -2.48 2.43 5.99
C ASP A 223 -1.44 1.60 6.75
N LEU A 224 -1.29 0.35 6.38
CA LEU A 224 -0.42 -0.61 7.06
C LEU A 224 0.72 -1.04 6.13
N SER A 225 1.74 -0.19 5.98
CA SER A 225 3.01 -0.49 5.30
C SER A 225 3.96 -1.27 6.21
N ASP A 226 4.20 -0.77 7.43
CA ASP A 226 5.15 -1.32 8.40
C ASP A 226 4.49 -2.27 9.44
N GLY A 227 3.29 -2.72 9.12
CA GLY A 227 2.48 -3.63 9.91
C GLY A 227 1.53 -2.95 10.89
N LEU A 228 0.60 -3.76 11.42
CA LEU A 228 -0.44 -3.26 12.31
C LEU A 228 0.12 -2.66 13.60
N ALA A 229 1.22 -3.20 14.11
CA ALA A 229 1.87 -2.71 15.34
C ALA A 229 2.30 -1.24 15.17
N ASP A 230 2.98 -0.92 14.06
CA ASP A 230 3.41 0.45 13.76
C ASP A 230 2.21 1.37 13.52
N GLY A 231 1.25 0.97 12.68
CA GLY A 231 0.04 1.75 12.43
C GLY A 231 -0.74 2.11 13.70
N LEU A 232 -0.81 1.21 14.67
CA LEU A 232 -1.42 1.46 15.98
C LEU A 232 -0.64 2.55 16.76
N HIS A 233 0.70 2.48 16.78
CA HIS A 233 1.53 3.48 17.45
C HIS A 233 1.41 4.85 16.77
N GLN A 234 1.43 4.90 15.42
CA GLN A 234 1.27 6.14 14.67
C GLN A 234 -0.08 6.81 14.94
N LEU A 235 -1.18 6.02 14.91
CA LEU A 235 -2.52 6.55 15.14
C LEU A 235 -2.70 7.03 16.57
N ALA A 236 -2.20 6.27 17.57
CA ALA A 236 -2.22 6.64 18.99
C ALA A 236 -1.44 7.93 19.24
N GLY A 237 -0.21 8.00 18.72
CA GLY A 237 0.67 9.17 18.85
C GLY A 237 0.09 10.42 18.20
N ALA A 238 -0.39 10.31 16.95
CA ALA A 238 -0.98 11.43 16.22
C ALA A 238 -2.27 11.97 16.85
N SER A 239 -3.01 11.12 17.59
CA SER A 239 -4.27 11.49 18.27
C SER A 239 -4.09 11.82 19.75
N GLY A 240 -2.92 11.54 20.36
CA GLY A 240 -2.68 11.75 21.80
C GLY A 240 -3.53 10.85 22.69
N VAL A 241 -3.79 9.60 22.28
CA VAL A 241 -4.67 8.65 22.96
C VAL A 241 -3.99 7.29 23.17
N GLY A 242 -4.63 6.39 23.90
CA GLY A 242 -4.25 4.98 23.94
C GLY A 242 -5.11 4.12 23.05
N LEU A 243 -4.59 2.96 22.67
CA LEU A 243 -5.32 1.92 21.94
C LEU A 243 -5.24 0.60 22.69
N GLU A 244 -6.36 -0.07 22.79
CA GLU A 244 -6.47 -1.42 23.35
C GLU A 244 -7.02 -2.34 22.28
N VAL A 245 -6.20 -3.32 21.86
CA VAL A 245 -6.48 -4.25 20.77
C VAL A 245 -6.65 -5.65 21.33
N ASP A 246 -7.72 -6.33 20.96
CA ASP A 246 -7.94 -7.74 21.28
C ASP A 246 -7.21 -8.62 20.27
N SER A 247 -6.21 -9.37 20.74
CA SER A 247 -5.44 -10.29 19.91
C SER A 247 -6.30 -11.35 19.21
N ALA A 248 -7.39 -11.78 19.85
CA ALA A 248 -8.30 -12.76 19.26
C ALA A 248 -9.14 -12.18 18.12
N ALA A 249 -9.30 -10.85 18.06
CA ALA A 249 -10.05 -10.17 17.02
C ALA A 249 -9.19 -9.80 15.79
N VAL A 250 -7.85 -9.90 15.87
CA VAL A 250 -6.97 -9.62 14.72
C VAL A 250 -7.22 -10.64 13.61
N PRO A 251 -7.59 -10.19 12.40
CA PRO A 251 -7.94 -11.09 11.31
C PRO A 251 -6.68 -11.65 10.64
N VAL A 252 -6.22 -12.79 11.09
CA VAL A 252 -5.12 -13.57 10.48
C VAL A 252 -5.73 -14.74 9.72
N THR A 253 -5.36 -14.92 8.45
CA THR A 253 -5.84 -16.04 7.63
C THR A 253 -5.40 -17.40 8.18
N ALA A 254 -6.10 -18.47 7.83
CA ALA A 254 -5.73 -19.82 8.26
C ALA A 254 -4.35 -20.22 7.72
N GLU A 255 -4.07 -19.85 6.47
CA GLU A 255 -2.81 -20.11 5.78
C GLU A 255 -1.64 -19.41 6.48
N ALA A 256 -1.74 -18.10 6.72
CA ALA A 256 -0.71 -17.34 7.44
C ALA A 256 -0.51 -17.87 8.87
N ARG A 257 -1.60 -18.19 9.57
CA ARG A 257 -1.55 -18.77 10.91
C ARG A 257 -0.77 -20.08 10.91
N SER A 258 -1.14 -21.03 10.05
CA SER A 258 -0.46 -22.33 9.93
C SER A 258 1.02 -22.17 9.56
N TRP A 259 1.34 -21.20 8.69
CA TRP A 259 2.71 -20.90 8.29
C TRP A 259 3.57 -20.47 9.48
N PHE A 260 3.06 -19.53 10.28
CA PHE A 260 3.77 -19.02 11.45
C PHE A 260 3.90 -20.10 12.56
N GLU A 261 2.82 -20.84 12.83
CA GLU A 261 2.83 -21.94 13.82
C GLU A 261 3.86 -23.03 13.46
N ALA A 262 3.94 -23.43 12.19
CA ALA A 262 4.91 -24.41 11.71
C ALA A 262 6.38 -23.95 11.92
N ARG A 263 6.61 -22.66 12.10
CA ARG A 263 7.92 -22.04 12.37
C ARG A 263 8.13 -21.69 13.83
N GLY A 264 7.24 -22.12 14.70
CA GLY A 264 7.31 -21.86 16.15
C GLY A 264 7.03 -20.40 16.53
N LEU A 265 6.43 -19.63 15.64
CA LEU A 265 6.07 -18.23 15.89
C LEU A 265 4.64 -18.12 16.43
N ASP A 266 4.41 -17.15 17.33
CA ASP A 266 3.05 -16.76 17.69
C ASP A 266 2.38 -16.06 16.49
N PRO A 267 1.29 -16.62 15.92
CA PRO A 267 0.75 -16.12 14.67
C PRO A 267 0.25 -14.67 14.74
N VAL A 268 -0.30 -14.25 15.87
CA VAL A 268 -0.79 -12.88 16.03
C VAL A 268 0.39 -11.92 16.13
N THR A 269 1.42 -12.25 16.90
CA THR A 269 2.63 -11.41 16.98
C THR A 269 3.28 -11.28 15.61
N ALA A 270 3.49 -12.39 14.90
CA ALA A 270 4.11 -12.39 13.58
C ALA A 270 3.27 -11.57 12.58
N ALA A 271 1.95 -11.69 12.60
CA ALA A 271 1.06 -10.93 11.74
C ALA A 271 1.10 -9.43 12.02
N ILE A 272 1.02 -8.99 13.29
CA ILE A 272 0.96 -7.56 13.63
C ILE A 272 2.30 -6.84 13.45
N THR A 273 3.43 -7.55 13.51
CA THR A 273 4.78 -7.00 13.28
C THR A 273 5.26 -7.12 11.85
N GLY A 274 4.60 -7.94 11.03
CA GLY A 274 4.84 -8.05 9.60
C GLY A 274 4.31 -6.82 8.86
N GLY A 275 5.03 -6.36 7.85
CA GLY A 275 4.63 -5.26 6.99
C GLY A 275 3.98 -5.71 5.68
N ASP A 276 3.86 -4.78 4.76
CA ASP A 276 3.39 -4.95 3.38
C ASP A 276 1.89 -5.34 3.21
N ASP A 277 1.06 -5.23 4.26
CA ASP A 277 -0.36 -5.58 4.16
C ASP A 277 -1.16 -4.54 3.33
N TYR A 278 -0.78 -3.26 3.37
CA TYR A 278 -1.45 -2.14 2.69
C TYR A 278 -2.96 -2.11 2.91
N GLU A 279 -3.39 -2.56 4.08
CA GLU A 279 -4.74 -2.44 4.59
C GLU A 279 -4.94 -1.09 5.30
N LEU A 280 -6.19 -0.71 5.61
CA LEU A 280 -6.48 0.49 6.36
C LEU A 280 -6.79 0.17 7.82
N LEU A 281 -6.07 0.83 8.74
CA LEU A 281 -6.40 0.93 10.16
C LEU A 281 -7.14 2.26 10.37
N PHE A 282 -8.33 2.22 10.96
CA PHE A 282 -9.12 3.42 11.18
C PHE A 282 -9.97 3.34 12.45
N THR A 283 -10.42 4.50 12.93
CA THR A 283 -11.30 4.57 14.09
C THR A 283 -12.68 5.07 13.73
N VAL A 284 -13.70 4.56 14.44
CA VAL A 284 -15.11 4.88 14.20
C VAL A 284 -15.75 5.36 15.50
N ARG A 285 -16.34 6.57 15.48
CA ARG A 285 -17.07 7.10 16.61
C ARG A 285 -18.39 6.35 16.82
N PRO A 286 -18.78 6.01 18.04
CA PRO A 286 -20.09 5.38 18.33
C PRO A 286 -21.26 6.15 17.72
N LYS A 287 -21.25 7.48 17.80
CA LYS A 287 -22.26 8.37 17.17
C LYS A 287 -22.20 8.39 15.65
N GLY A 288 -21.12 7.91 15.04
CA GLY A 288 -20.90 7.82 13.58
C GLY A 288 -21.27 6.47 12.98
N ARG A 289 -21.74 5.51 13.77
CA ARG A 289 -21.95 4.12 13.36
C ARG A 289 -22.86 3.97 12.12
N SER A 290 -23.93 4.75 12.01
CA SER A 290 -24.82 4.70 10.85
C SER A 290 -24.12 5.11 9.53
N ARG A 291 -23.21 6.09 9.61
CA ARG A 291 -22.39 6.53 8.48
C ARG A 291 -21.37 5.46 8.11
N PHE A 292 -20.78 4.82 9.10
CA PHE A 292 -19.85 3.69 8.90
C PHE A 292 -20.56 2.49 8.27
N GLU A 293 -21.74 2.10 8.74
CA GLU A 293 -22.52 1.01 8.16
C GLU A 293 -22.91 1.31 6.69
N THR A 294 -23.11 2.58 6.35
CA THR A 294 -23.33 3.01 4.96
C THR A 294 -22.06 2.81 4.12
N ALA A 295 -20.90 3.25 4.61
CA ALA A 295 -19.61 3.03 3.93
C ALA A 295 -19.31 1.53 3.79
N ARG A 296 -19.51 0.75 4.86
CA ARG A 296 -19.30 -0.70 4.89
C ARG A 296 -20.15 -1.43 3.85
N ARG A 297 -21.43 -1.11 3.74
CA ARG A 297 -22.30 -1.71 2.70
C ARG A 297 -21.84 -1.37 1.27
N GLN A 298 -21.29 -0.16 1.08
CA GLN A 298 -20.77 0.27 -0.23
C GLN A 298 -19.40 -0.34 -0.55
N ALA A 299 -18.62 -0.72 0.45
CA ALA A 299 -17.33 -1.41 0.33
C ALA A 299 -17.51 -2.93 0.13
N ARG A 300 -18.52 -3.36 -0.63
CA ARG A 300 -18.91 -4.77 -0.83
C ARG A 300 -17.70 -5.67 -1.09
N GLY A 301 -17.71 -6.85 -0.45
CA GLY A 301 -16.69 -7.90 -0.62
C GLY A 301 -15.43 -7.69 0.22
N LEU A 302 -15.25 -6.52 0.86
CA LEU A 302 -14.11 -6.27 1.73
C LEU A 302 -14.48 -6.57 3.19
N ARG A 303 -13.70 -7.43 3.82
CA ARG A 303 -13.80 -7.71 5.25
C ARG A 303 -13.39 -6.47 6.05
N LEU A 304 -14.20 -6.07 7.02
CA LEU A 304 -13.89 -5.01 7.97
C LEU A 304 -14.07 -5.59 9.36
N THR A 305 -13.00 -5.58 10.16
CA THR A 305 -12.97 -6.23 11.47
C THR A 305 -12.72 -5.20 12.56
N LYS A 306 -13.58 -5.18 13.57
CA LYS A 306 -13.34 -4.43 14.79
C LYS A 306 -12.31 -5.20 15.62
N ILE A 307 -11.19 -4.57 15.93
CA ILE A 307 -10.09 -5.18 16.67
C ILE A 307 -9.86 -4.58 18.05
N GLY A 308 -10.51 -3.44 18.38
CA GLY A 308 -10.21 -2.80 19.65
C GLY A 308 -11.04 -1.55 19.93
N ILE A 309 -10.53 -0.77 20.89
CA ILE A 309 -11.14 0.47 21.36
C ILE A 309 -10.07 1.50 21.71
N VAL A 310 -10.39 2.78 21.48
CA VAL A 310 -9.55 3.92 21.88
C VAL A 310 -9.74 4.20 23.37
N ARG A 311 -8.61 4.36 24.10
CA ARG A 311 -8.57 4.66 25.53
C ARG A 311 -8.06 6.09 25.79
N ARG A 312 -8.31 6.60 26.99
CA ARG A 312 -7.83 7.93 27.40
C ARG A 312 -6.34 7.92 27.72
N GLU A 313 -5.91 6.89 28.44
CA GLU A 313 -4.52 6.73 28.87
C GLU A 313 -3.64 6.41 27.64
N PRO A 314 -2.58 7.19 27.38
CA PRO A 314 -1.68 6.96 26.26
C PRO A 314 -1.03 5.57 26.29
N GLY A 315 -0.66 5.09 25.12
CA GLY A 315 0.03 3.81 24.93
C GLY A 315 -0.82 2.78 24.18
N VAL A 316 -0.15 1.83 23.56
CA VAL A 316 -0.80 0.75 22.78
C VAL A 316 -0.67 -0.55 23.56
N ARG A 317 -1.78 -1.24 23.74
CA ARG A 317 -1.86 -2.49 24.53
C ARG A 317 -2.52 -3.59 23.73
N LEU A 318 -1.90 -4.77 23.72
CA LEU A 318 -2.47 -6.00 23.17
C LEU A 318 -3.10 -6.82 24.28
N MET A 319 -4.39 -7.07 24.20
CA MET A 319 -5.14 -7.89 25.15
C MET A 319 -5.10 -9.36 24.71
N ARG A 320 -4.55 -10.24 25.58
CA ARG A 320 -4.52 -11.69 25.39
C ARG A 320 -5.25 -12.36 26.52
N GLY A 321 -6.42 -12.93 26.26
CA GLY A 321 -7.23 -13.59 27.31
C GLY A 321 -7.57 -12.66 28.48
N GLY A 322 -7.76 -11.37 28.24
CA GLY A 322 -8.05 -10.37 29.28
C GLY A 322 -6.82 -9.75 29.96
N ILE A 323 -5.60 -10.22 29.63
CA ILE A 323 -4.35 -9.67 30.16
C ILE A 323 -3.77 -8.67 29.15
N ALA A 324 -3.46 -7.46 29.64
CA ALA A 324 -2.82 -6.42 28.84
C ALA A 324 -1.29 -6.64 28.76
N GLY A 325 -0.78 -6.65 27.54
CA GLY A 325 0.67 -6.66 27.26
C GLY A 325 1.06 -5.52 26.32
N PRO A 326 2.35 -5.24 26.16
CA PRO A 326 2.83 -4.29 25.18
C PRO A 326 2.58 -4.84 23.76
N VAL A 327 2.38 -3.93 22.80
CA VAL A 327 2.44 -4.26 21.38
C VAL A 327 3.91 -4.24 20.97
N PRO A 328 4.43 -5.29 20.31
CA PRO A 328 5.80 -5.31 19.79
C PRO A 328 6.01 -4.16 18.78
N SER A 329 7.29 -3.80 18.55
CA SER A 329 7.64 -2.87 17.48
C SER A 329 7.36 -3.49 16.11
N GLY A 330 6.88 -2.70 15.14
CA GLY A 330 6.83 -3.08 13.74
C GLY A 330 8.20 -3.02 13.06
N TYR A 331 8.21 -3.07 11.74
CA TYR A 331 9.43 -2.93 10.94
C TYR A 331 10.02 -1.51 11.06
N VAL A 332 11.35 -1.42 11.06
CA VAL A 332 12.07 -0.12 11.11
C VAL A 332 13.28 -0.17 10.17
N HIS A 333 13.38 0.77 9.24
CA HIS A 333 14.41 0.79 8.18
C HIS A 333 15.86 0.99 8.67
N PHE A 334 16.09 1.67 9.77
CA PHE A 334 17.43 2.03 10.25
C PHE A 334 17.60 1.56 11.69
N GLN A 335 17.81 0.26 11.89
CA GLN A 335 18.17 -0.35 13.17
C GLN A 335 19.60 -0.87 13.15
#